data_f64382e38cf4240d71d8774c16260634
#
_entry.id   f64382e38cf4240d71d8774c16260634
#
_cell.length_a   1.000
_cell.length_b   1.000
_cell.length_c   1.000
_cell.angle_alpha   90.00
_cell.angle_beta   90.00
_cell.angle_gamma   90.00
#
_symmetry.space_group_name_H-M   'P 1'
#
loop_
_entity.id
_entity.type
_entity.pdbx_description
1 polymer ?
#
loop_
_entity_poly.entity_id
_entity_poly.type
_entity_poly.pdbx_seq_one_letter_code
_entity_poly.pdbx_strand_id
1 'polypeptide(L)'
;MKILVFGKDGQLGKAFSALLAQPSVFANAQITYLGRAECDLSNEANVHAHLTAAKPNLIINASAYTAVDKAETEVDLAFAVNAKAPEIMARYAAENDATFLHYSTDYVFDGSKDGFYLESDARNPLGIYGKSKAAGEEAIEEVFANSSKGQFAIFRTSWVYGDGGNFIRTMLRLA
;
A
#
# COMPACT_ATOMS: atom_id res chain seq x y z
N MET A 1 10.99 -18.80 -1.47
CA MET A 1 10.31 -17.53 -1.82
C MET A 1 10.71 -16.45 -0.82
N LYS A 2 10.97 -15.22 -1.28
CA LYS A 2 11.27 -14.07 -0.41
C LYS A 2 10.10 -13.10 -0.43
N ILE A 3 9.62 -12.71 0.74
CA ILE A 3 8.48 -11.79 0.91
C ILE A 3 8.98 -10.55 1.64
N LEU A 4 8.65 -9.37 1.12
CA LEU A 4 8.94 -8.09 1.76
C LEU A 4 7.61 -7.37 2.06
N VAL A 5 7.37 -7.08 3.34
CA VAL A 5 6.15 -6.43 3.83
C VAL A 5 6.51 -5.05 4.35
N PHE A 6 5.96 -4.00 3.72
CA PHE A 6 6.02 -2.63 4.21
C PHE A 6 4.80 -2.32 5.07
N GLY A 7 5.00 -1.59 6.17
CA GLY A 7 3.91 -1.17 7.05
C GLY A 7 3.59 -2.16 8.19
N LYS A 8 4.60 -2.87 8.70
CA LYS A 8 4.45 -3.92 9.75
C LYS A 8 3.69 -3.47 10.99
N ASP A 9 3.74 -2.18 11.33
CA ASP A 9 3.17 -1.64 12.57
C ASP A 9 1.69 -1.28 12.42
N GLY A 10 1.19 -1.21 11.17
CA GLY A 10 -0.21 -0.94 10.85
C GLY A 10 -1.12 -2.17 11.04
N GLN A 11 -2.44 -1.96 10.95
CA GLN A 11 -3.43 -3.04 11.10
C GLN A 11 -3.21 -4.17 10.09
N LEU A 12 -3.06 -3.83 8.80
CA LEU A 12 -2.80 -4.81 7.74
C LEU A 12 -1.45 -5.49 7.92
N GLY A 13 -0.39 -4.76 8.26
CA GLY A 13 0.93 -5.34 8.49
C GLY A 13 0.95 -6.35 9.62
N LYS A 14 0.23 -6.08 10.72
CA LYS A 14 0.05 -7.04 11.83
C LYS A 14 -0.76 -8.26 11.40
N ALA A 15 -1.82 -8.07 10.62
CA ALA A 15 -2.62 -9.18 10.09
C ALA A 15 -1.78 -10.07 9.17
N PHE A 16 -0.95 -9.50 8.30
CA PHE A 16 0.00 -10.25 7.48
C PHE A 16 1.05 -10.97 8.31
N SER A 17 1.57 -10.35 9.36
CA SER A 17 2.51 -11.00 10.26
C SER A 17 1.90 -12.25 10.91
N ALA A 18 0.67 -12.15 11.39
CA ALA A 18 -0.05 -13.28 11.98
C ALA A 18 -0.37 -14.38 10.95
N LEU A 19 -0.80 -14.00 9.73
CA LEU A 19 -1.12 -14.94 8.66
C LEU A 19 0.12 -15.70 8.17
N LEU A 20 1.20 -14.98 7.89
CA LEU A 20 2.42 -15.55 7.33
C LEU A 20 3.24 -16.35 8.35
N ALA A 21 2.97 -16.20 9.65
CA ALA A 21 3.56 -17.02 10.70
C ALA A 21 2.92 -18.42 10.83
N GLN A 22 1.75 -18.64 10.20
CA GLN A 22 1.08 -19.93 10.27
C GLN A 22 1.81 -21.00 9.44
N PRO A 23 1.87 -22.27 9.90
CA PRO A 23 2.39 -23.39 9.12
C PRO A 23 1.51 -23.60 7.88
N SER A 24 1.90 -23.03 6.77
CA SER A 24 1.10 -22.93 5.54
C SER A 24 1.99 -23.07 4.32
N VAL A 25 1.46 -22.74 3.16
CA VAL A 25 2.16 -22.61 1.87
C VAL A 25 3.44 -21.77 1.97
N PHE A 26 3.53 -20.88 2.96
CA PHE A 26 4.67 -19.98 3.18
C PHE A 26 5.70 -20.51 4.21
N ALA A 27 5.59 -21.76 4.68
CA ALA A 27 6.47 -22.32 5.72
C ALA A 27 7.98 -22.20 5.41
N ASN A 28 8.36 -22.17 4.13
CA ASN A 28 9.75 -22.02 3.68
C ASN A 28 10.05 -20.61 3.10
N ALA A 29 9.18 -19.63 3.33
CA ALA A 29 9.41 -18.27 2.88
C ALA A 29 10.33 -17.51 3.83
N GLN A 30 11.28 -16.77 3.28
CA GLN A 30 12.04 -15.76 4.01
C GLN A 30 11.24 -14.48 3.99
N ILE A 31 10.77 -14.03 5.16
CA ILE A 31 9.89 -12.87 5.26
C ILE A 31 10.63 -11.73 5.98
N THR A 32 10.64 -10.56 5.36
CA THR A 32 11.19 -9.33 5.94
C THR A 32 10.05 -8.34 6.16
N TYR A 33 9.96 -7.79 7.36
CA TYR A 33 8.96 -6.80 7.74
C TYR A 33 9.62 -5.47 8.00
N LEU A 34 9.13 -4.41 7.36
CA LEU A 34 9.63 -3.05 7.51
C LEU A 34 8.51 -2.13 8.03
N GLY A 35 8.81 -1.42 9.10
CA GLY A 35 8.01 -0.30 9.59
C GLY A 35 8.65 1.03 9.23
N ARG A 36 8.07 2.13 9.71
CA ARG A 36 8.58 3.47 9.42
C ARG A 36 10.00 3.72 9.98
N ALA A 37 10.35 3.06 11.08
CA ALA A 37 11.67 3.21 11.68
C ALA A 37 12.78 2.54 10.85
N GLU A 38 12.46 1.44 10.16
CA GLU A 38 13.41 0.74 9.30
C GLU A 38 13.45 1.31 7.89
N CYS A 39 12.29 1.72 7.36
CA CYS A 39 12.17 2.25 6.00
C CYS A 39 11.23 3.46 5.96
N ASP A 40 11.80 4.64 5.85
CA ASP A 40 11.03 5.85 5.56
C ASP A 40 10.65 5.87 4.08
N LEU A 41 9.35 5.72 3.81
CA LEU A 41 8.83 5.69 2.44
C LEU A 41 8.87 7.06 1.73
N SER A 42 9.07 8.15 2.46
CA SER A 42 9.30 9.46 1.83
C SER A 42 10.71 9.61 1.27
N ASN A 43 11.61 8.68 1.60
CA ASN A 43 12.99 8.63 1.10
C ASN A 43 13.13 7.55 0.03
N GLU A 44 13.15 7.94 -1.23
CA GLU A 44 13.25 7.04 -2.39
C GLU A 44 14.48 6.12 -2.30
N ALA A 45 15.65 6.66 -1.94
CA ALA A 45 16.88 5.88 -1.83
C ALA A 45 16.78 4.79 -0.75
N ASN A 46 16.03 5.05 0.33
CA ASN A 46 15.77 4.09 1.39
C ASN A 46 14.92 2.93 0.87
N VAL A 47 13.84 3.23 0.12
CA VAL A 47 12.98 2.21 -0.49
C VAL A 47 13.78 1.34 -1.47
N HIS A 48 14.56 1.95 -2.36
CA HIS A 48 15.42 1.22 -3.29
C HIS A 48 16.44 0.32 -2.60
N ALA A 49 17.09 0.81 -1.54
CA ALA A 49 18.08 0.04 -0.78
C ALA A 49 17.48 -1.24 -0.19
N HIS A 50 16.29 -1.14 0.42
CA HIS A 50 15.61 -2.30 1.00
C HIS A 50 15.15 -3.32 -0.05
N LEU A 51 14.60 -2.87 -1.18
CA LEU A 51 14.21 -3.74 -2.29
C LEU A 51 15.44 -4.48 -2.85
N THR A 52 16.53 -3.77 -3.09
CA THR A 52 17.77 -4.33 -3.63
C THR A 52 18.41 -5.34 -2.67
N ALA A 53 18.40 -5.06 -1.36
CA ALA A 53 18.95 -5.95 -0.34
C ALA A 53 18.11 -7.22 -0.15
N ALA A 54 16.78 -7.08 -0.05
CA ALA A 54 15.87 -8.20 0.20
C ALA A 54 15.69 -9.10 -1.03
N LYS A 55 15.71 -8.54 -2.24
CA LYS A 55 15.42 -9.22 -3.50
C LYS A 55 14.12 -10.04 -3.43
N PRO A 56 12.99 -9.40 -3.11
CA PRO A 56 11.74 -10.12 -2.91
C PRO A 56 11.15 -10.67 -4.21
N ASN A 57 10.46 -11.81 -4.09
CA ASN A 57 9.58 -12.35 -5.13
C ASN A 57 8.14 -11.86 -4.95
N LEU A 58 7.79 -11.45 -3.70
CA LEU A 58 6.50 -10.88 -3.35
C LEU A 58 6.73 -9.64 -2.50
N ILE A 59 6.16 -8.53 -2.93
CA ILE A 59 6.13 -7.26 -2.20
C ILE A 59 4.69 -7.01 -1.75
N ILE A 60 4.51 -6.75 -0.45
CA ILE A 60 3.23 -6.38 0.14
C ILE A 60 3.36 -4.96 0.70
N ASN A 61 2.71 -4.01 0.06
CA ASN A 61 2.65 -2.65 0.56
C ASN A 61 1.38 -2.42 1.38
N ALA A 62 1.49 -2.67 2.69
CA ALA A 62 0.46 -2.43 3.69
C ALA A 62 0.64 -1.07 4.40
N SER A 63 1.48 -0.19 3.84
CA SER A 63 1.74 1.15 4.36
C SER A 63 1.04 2.23 3.55
N ALA A 64 0.72 3.32 4.21
CA ALA A 64 0.21 4.53 3.58
C ALA A 64 0.38 5.74 4.52
N TYR A 65 0.38 6.93 3.95
CA TYR A 65 0.06 8.16 4.66
C TYR A 65 -1.47 8.24 4.79
N THR A 66 -2.00 8.06 6.00
CA THR A 66 -3.46 7.91 6.24
C THR A 66 -4.09 9.07 7.02
N ALA A 67 -3.34 10.12 7.33
CA ALA A 67 -3.86 11.29 8.02
C ALA A 67 -4.60 12.21 7.02
N VAL A 68 -5.86 11.87 6.72
CA VAL A 68 -6.67 12.51 5.66
C VAL A 68 -6.66 14.03 5.76
N ASP A 69 -6.99 14.59 6.94
CA ASP A 69 -7.05 16.04 7.12
C ASP A 69 -5.67 16.71 7.01
N LYS A 70 -4.62 16.07 7.54
CA LYS A 70 -3.27 16.60 7.44
C LYS A 70 -2.69 16.54 6.03
N ALA A 71 -3.17 15.62 5.20
CA ALA A 71 -2.74 15.54 3.80
C ALA A 71 -2.95 16.86 3.05
N GLU A 72 -4.00 17.63 3.42
CA GLU A 72 -4.28 18.93 2.80
C GLU A 72 -3.16 19.96 3.02
N THR A 73 -2.34 19.79 4.06
CA THR A 73 -1.20 20.64 4.40
C THR A 73 0.15 19.98 4.23
N GLU A 74 0.21 18.65 4.22
CA GLU A 74 1.42 17.83 4.06
C GLU A 74 1.42 17.14 2.68
N VAL A 75 1.10 17.90 1.62
CA VAL A 75 0.87 17.41 0.25
C VAL A 75 2.05 16.58 -0.26
N ASP A 76 3.26 17.14 -0.19
CA ASP A 76 4.47 16.48 -0.71
C ASP A 76 4.73 15.15 0.01
N LEU A 77 4.53 15.11 1.32
CA LEU A 77 4.68 13.89 2.10
C LEU A 77 3.63 12.84 1.73
N ALA A 78 2.38 13.25 1.54
CA ALA A 78 1.31 12.36 1.11
C ALA A 78 1.62 11.73 -0.26
N PHE A 79 2.06 12.51 -1.24
CA PHE A 79 2.44 12.01 -2.57
C PHE A 79 3.72 11.16 -2.54
N ALA A 80 4.74 11.54 -1.75
CA ALA A 80 5.94 10.74 -1.61
C ALA A 80 5.63 9.32 -1.10
N VAL A 81 4.80 9.22 -0.05
CA VAL A 81 4.46 7.94 0.58
C VAL A 81 3.41 7.15 -0.22
N ASN A 82 2.36 7.82 -0.74
CA ASN A 82 1.22 7.16 -1.35
C ASN A 82 1.32 6.96 -2.87
N ALA A 83 2.19 7.71 -3.55
CA ALA A 83 2.38 7.59 -5.00
C ALA A 83 3.82 7.19 -5.36
N LYS A 84 4.82 7.95 -4.93
CA LYS A 84 6.20 7.71 -5.36
C LYS A 84 6.79 6.40 -4.82
N ALA A 85 6.60 6.09 -3.55
CA ALA A 85 7.07 4.84 -2.98
C ALA A 85 6.42 3.60 -3.65
N PRO A 86 5.08 3.54 -3.86
CA PRO A 86 4.45 2.47 -4.64
C PRO A 86 4.96 2.37 -6.08
N GLU A 87 5.23 3.49 -6.77
CA GLU A 87 5.85 3.49 -8.10
C GLU A 87 7.20 2.76 -8.09
N ILE A 88 8.07 3.08 -7.12
CA ILE A 88 9.38 2.43 -6.98
C ILE A 88 9.23 0.93 -6.73
N MET A 89 8.29 0.52 -5.88
CA MET A 89 8.01 -0.88 -5.60
C MET A 89 7.51 -1.61 -6.86
N ALA A 90 6.62 -0.96 -7.63
CA ALA A 90 6.08 -1.49 -8.88
C ALA A 90 7.18 -1.66 -9.93
N ARG A 91 8.06 -0.66 -10.12
CA ARG A 91 9.21 -0.74 -11.04
C ARG A 91 10.12 -1.91 -10.67
N TYR A 92 10.47 -2.03 -9.39
CA TYR A 92 11.25 -3.17 -8.93
C TYR A 92 10.58 -4.50 -9.27
N ALA A 93 9.27 -4.63 -9.00
CA ALA A 93 8.53 -5.86 -9.26
C ALA A 93 8.48 -6.20 -10.76
N ALA A 94 8.23 -5.22 -11.61
CA ALA A 94 8.21 -5.37 -13.06
C ALA A 94 9.58 -5.78 -13.62
N GLU A 95 10.66 -5.18 -13.12
CA GLU A 95 12.03 -5.47 -13.58
C GLU A 95 12.53 -6.86 -13.14
N ASN A 96 12.08 -7.34 -11.98
CA ASN A 96 12.58 -8.55 -11.32
C ASN A 96 11.62 -9.75 -11.36
N ASP A 97 10.55 -9.66 -12.17
CA ASP A 97 9.52 -10.70 -12.30
C ASP A 97 8.91 -11.08 -10.94
N ALA A 98 8.62 -10.07 -10.10
CA ALA A 98 8.04 -10.23 -8.79
C ALA A 98 6.55 -9.86 -8.78
N THR A 99 5.84 -10.31 -7.74
CA THR A 99 4.43 -9.94 -7.49
C THR A 99 4.37 -8.73 -6.56
N PHE A 100 3.52 -7.75 -6.88
CA PHE A 100 3.28 -6.57 -6.07
C PHE A 100 1.82 -6.48 -5.63
N LEU A 101 1.58 -6.52 -4.31
CA LEU A 101 0.27 -6.31 -3.71
C LEU A 101 0.23 -4.92 -3.06
N HIS A 102 -0.71 -4.08 -3.50
CA HIS A 102 -0.89 -2.72 -2.99
C HIS A 102 -2.28 -2.50 -2.42
N TYR A 103 -2.36 -1.84 -1.27
CA TYR A 103 -3.62 -1.45 -0.65
C TYR A 103 -3.93 0.01 -0.92
N SER A 104 -5.07 0.24 -1.55
CA SER A 104 -5.62 1.56 -1.86
C SER A 104 -6.89 1.82 -1.04
N THR A 105 -7.69 2.78 -1.45
CA THR A 105 -8.83 3.30 -0.72
C THR A 105 -10.01 3.61 -1.64
N ASP A 106 -11.22 3.60 -1.09
CA ASP A 106 -12.43 4.12 -1.72
C ASP A 106 -12.40 5.65 -1.94
N TYR A 107 -11.53 6.38 -1.23
CA TYR A 107 -11.31 7.83 -1.43
C TYR A 107 -10.75 8.19 -2.82
N VAL A 108 -10.41 7.21 -3.64
CA VAL A 108 -10.09 7.45 -5.06
C VAL A 108 -11.33 7.83 -5.88
N PHE A 109 -12.52 7.64 -5.32
CA PHE A 109 -13.80 8.04 -5.90
C PHE A 109 -14.36 9.28 -5.21
N ASP A 110 -15.30 9.96 -5.87
CA ASP A 110 -15.98 11.16 -5.36
C ASP A 110 -17.24 10.88 -4.53
N GLY A 111 -17.69 9.64 -4.49
CA GLY A 111 -18.91 9.26 -3.78
C GLY A 111 -20.21 9.68 -4.47
N SER A 112 -20.16 10.16 -5.72
CA SER A 112 -21.34 10.68 -6.44
C SER A 112 -22.19 9.60 -7.12
N LYS A 113 -21.66 8.37 -7.25
CA LYS A 113 -22.35 7.26 -7.93
C LYS A 113 -23.40 6.64 -7.02
N ASP A 114 -24.61 6.50 -7.53
CA ASP A 114 -25.64 5.66 -6.92
C ASP A 114 -25.28 4.17 -7.09
N GLY A 115 -25.19 3.44 -5.96
CA GLY A 115 -24.85 2.01 -5.94
C GLY A 115 -23.36 1.74 -5.72
N PHE A 116 -22.90 0.58 -6.16
CA PHE A 116 -21.53 0.12 -5.93
C PHE A 116 -20.57 0.66 -6.98
N TYR A 117 -19.38 1.07 -6.55
CA TYR A 117 -18.26 1.33 -7.44
C TYR A 117 -17.65 0.00 -7.93
N LEU A 118 -17.27 -0.01 -9.20
CA LEU A 118 -16.56 -1.13 -9.84
C LEU A 118 -15.08 -0.78 -10.00
N GLU A 119 -14.25 -1.77 -10.24
CA GLU A 119 -12.82 -1.61 -10.49
C GLU A 119 -12.53 -0.70 -11.69
N SER A 120 -13.43 -0.75 -12.70
CA SER A 120 -13.33 0.02 -13.95
C SER A 120 -13.89 1.45 -13.87
N ASP A 121 -14.52 1.83 -12.75
CA ASP A 121 -15.04 3.20 -12.60
C ASP A 121 -13.90 4.20 -12.55
N ALA A 122 -14.11 5.35 -13.18
CA ALA A 122 -13.13 6.42 -13.21
C ALA A 122 -12.83 6.96 -11.80
N ARG A 123 -11.56 7.13 -11.50
CA ARG A 123 -11.11 7.81 -10.28
C ARG A 123 -11.43 9.30 -10.37
N ASN A 124 -12.01 9.87 -9.32
CA ASN A 124 -12.30 11.30 -9.18
C ASN A 124 -12.13 11.75 -7.72
N PRO A 125 -10.93 11.64 -7.14
CA PRO A 125 -10.69 11.94 -5.73
C PRO A 125 -10.89 13.42 -5.41
N LEU A 126 -11.54 13.71 -4.28
CA LEU A 126 -11.84 15.08 -3.86
C LEU A 126 -10.67 15.72 -3.11
N GLY A 127 -10.14 15.05 -2.09
CA GLY A 127 -9.07 15.56 -1.22
C GLY A 127 -7.67 15.04 -1.59
N ILE A 128 -6.64 15.63 -1.01
CA ILE A 128 -5.23 15.30 -1.27
C ILE A 128 -4.91 13.83 -0.92
N TYR A 129 -5.47 13.28 0.17
CA TYR A 129 -5.29 11.88 0.49
C TYR A 129 -5.75 10.98 -0.67
N GLY A 130 -6.98 11.15 -1.13
CA GLY A 130 -7.52 10.40 -2.27
C GLY A 130 -6.71 10.60 -3.55
N LYS A 131 -6.32 11.87 -3.85
CA LYS A 131 -5.48 12.21 -5.01
C LYS A 131 -4.12 11.53 -4.96
N SER A 132 -3.46 11.51 -3.80
CA SER A 132 -2.16 10.85 -3.64
C SER A 132 -2.26 9.33 -3.79
N LYS A 133 -3.35 8.71 -3.29
CA LYS A 133 -3.61 7.27 -3.47
C LYS A 133 -3.94 6.93 -4.93
N ALA A 134 -4.78 7.72 -5.59
CA ALA A 134 -5.09 7.55 -7.01
C ALA A 134 -3.85 7.67 -7.90
N ALA A 135 -2.98 8.65 -7.64
CA ALA A 135 -1.71 8.81 -8.34
C ALA A 135 -0.79 7.57 -8.15
N GLY A 136 -0.83 6.94 -6.97
CA GLY A 136 -0.10 5.69 -6.73
C GLY A 136 -0.65 4.52 -7.55
N GLU A 137 -1.97 4.40 -7.67
CA GLU A 137 -2.59 3.38 -8.54
C GLU A 137 -2.21 3.59 -10.00
N GLU A 138 -2.29 4.83 -10.49
CA GLU A 138 -1.93 5.20 -11.87
C GLU A 138 -0.47 4.88 -12.17
N ALA A 139 0.44 5.21 -11.27
CA ALA A 139 1.85 4.90 -11.43
C ALA A 139 2.12 3.39 -11.48
N ILE A 140 1.43 2.59 -10.66
CA ILE A 140 1.53 1.13 -10.69
C ILE A 140 1.04 0.59 -12.04
N GLU A 141 -0.16 1.02 -12.46
CA GLU A 141 -0.76 0.59 -13.73
C GLU A 141 0.13 0.94 -14.93
N GLU A 142 0.69 2.17 -14.97
CA GLU A 142 1.59 2.62 -16.02
C GLU A 142 2.87 1.76 -16.09
N VAL A 143 3.47 1.45 -14.96
CA VAL A 143 4.67 0.60 -14.90
C VAL A 143 4.40 -0.77 -15.49
N PHE A 144 3.30 -1.41 -15.10
CA PHE A 144 2.97 -2.76 -15.57
C PHE A 144 2.39 -2.79 -16.99
N ALA A 145 1.75 -1.71 -17.46
CA ALA A 145 1.35 -1.59 -18.86
C ALA A 145 2.54 -1.60 -19.82
N ASN A 146 3.71 -1.16 -19.34
CA ASN A 146 4.97 -1.13 -20.11
C ASN A 146 5.91 -2.31 -19.80
N SER A 147 5.44 -3.33 -19.06
CA SER A 147 6.23 -4.51 -18.70
C SER A 147 5.54 -5.80 -19.14
N SER A 148 6.35 -6.76 -19.62
CA SER A 148 5.89 -8.13 -19.85
C SER A 148 6.21 -9.07 -18.68
N LYS A 149 6.77 -8.56 -17.59
CA LYS A 149 7.22 -9.33 -16.42
C LYS A 149 6.56 -8.79 -15.16
N GLY A 150 6.52 -9.67 -14.16
CA GLY A 150 5.90 -9.38 -12.89
C GLY A 150 4.37 -9.28 -12.98
N GLN A 151 3.75 -9.10 -11.86
CA GLN A 151 2.31 -8.93 -11.76
C GLN A 151 1.95 -8.09 -10.54
N PHE A 152 0.78 -7.48 -10.56
CA PHE A 152 0.30 -6.68 -9.44
C PHE A 152 -1.17 -6.93 -9.14
N ALA A 153 -1.56 -6.55 -7.92
CA ALA A 153 -2.95 -6.38 -7.55
C ALA A 153 -3.10 -5.14 -6.66
N ILE A 154 -4.14 -4.35 -6.92
CA ILE A 154 -4.53 -3.20 -6.13
C ILE A 154 -5.84 -3.52 -5.43
N PHE A 155 -5.84 -3.44 -4.08
CA PHE A 155 -7.01 -3.68 -3.26
C PHE A 155 -7.53 -2.35 -2.72
N ARG A 156 -8.60 -1.82 -3.29
CA ARG A 156 -9.30 -0.65 -2.75
C ARG A 156 -10.13 -1.10 -1.54
N THR A 157 -9.86 -0.51 -0.41
CA THR A 157 -10.56 -0.81 0.84
C THR A 157 -11.28 0.44 1.34
N SER A 158 -12.36 0.25 2.06
CA SER A 158 -12.99 1.32 2.84
C SER A 158 -12.45 1.27 4.28
N TRP A 159 -13.26 0.94 5.26
CA TRP A 159 -12.85 0.87 6.65
C TRP A 159 -12.12 -0.44 6.96
N VAL A 160 -10.86 -0.35 7.39
CA VAL A 160 -10.11 -1.53 7.85
C VAL A 160 -10.27 -1.66 9.37
N TYR A 161 -10.72 -2.82 9.81
CA TYR A 161 -10.91 -3.15 11.23
C TYR A 161 -9.96 -4.29 11.63
N GLY A 162 -9.24 -4.07 12.74
CA GLY A 162 -8.30 -5.04 13.27
C GLY A 162 -7.82 -4.62 14.66
N ASP A 163 -6.75 -5.24 15.12
CA ASP A 163 -6.12 -4.88 16.38
C ASP A 163 -5.43 -3.51 16.26
N GLY A 164 -5.66 -2.62 17.23
CA GLY A 164 -5.14 -1.26 17.25
C GLY A 164 -6.23 -0.21 17.11
N GLY A 165 -5.85 1.03 16.80
CA GLY A 165 -6.76 2.14 16.60
C GLY A 165 -7.57 1.98 15.32
N ASN A 166 -8.90 2.08 15.41
CA ASN A 166 -9.80 2.05 14.26
C ASN A 166 -11.05 2.89 14.55
N PHE A 167 -11.89 3.09 13.54
CA PHE A 167 -13.09 3.91 13.63
C PHE A 167 -14.04 3.47 14.77
N ILE A 168 -14.33 2.17 14.89
CA ILE A 168 -15.24 1.65 15.95
C ILE A 168 -14.69 1.99 17.32
N ARG A 169 -13.40 1.72 17.58
CA ARG A 169 -12.78 2.04 18.88
C ARG A 169 -12.75 3.54 19.16
N THR A 170 -12.61 4.36 18.11
CA THR A 170 -12.67 5.81 18.24
C THR A 170 -14.08 6.26 18.64
N MET A 171 -15.12 5.73 17.99
CA MET A 171 -16.51 6.03 18.33
C MET A 171 -16.86 5.59 19.75
N LEU A 172 -16.46 4.36 20.14
CA LEU A 172 -16.68 3.86 21.50
C LEU A 172 -15.97 4.68 22.60
N ARG A 173 -14.89 5.37 22.27
CA ARG A 173 -14.19 6.27 23.20
C ARG A 173 -14.83 7.64 23.29
N LEU A 174 -15.53 8.09 22.25
CA LEU A 174 -16.18 9.40 22.17
C LEU A 174 -17.64 9.38 22.66
N ALA A 175 -18.26 8.19 22.76
CA ALA A 175 -19.59 7.97 23.30
C ALA A 175 -19.57 7.85 24.83
#